data_8ff9f6a40062ddbf3675c0b3731261fe
#
_entry.id   8ff9f6a40062ddbf3675c0b3731261fe
#
_cell.length_a   1.000
_cell.length_b   1.000
_cell.length_c   1.000
_cell.angle_alpha   90.00
_cell.angle_beta   90.00
_cell.angle_gamma   90.00
#
_symmetry.space_group_name_H-M   'P 1'
#
loop_
_entity.id
_entity.type
_entity.pdbx_description
1 polymer ?
#
loop_
_entity_poly.entity_id
_entity_poly.type
_entity_poly.pdbx_seq_one_letter_code
_entity_poly.pdbx_strand_id
1 'polypeptide(L)'
;MDRLAHDLEDKLASLNSSKAKVGDGHRPCSIIVGKVRDLTRNVDSSEYDPDHVAIGPYNYPRPQSRSPHLAMEHDKLASLDLVLSAAKAARPTMTVEVYVKELACLERDTRNCYANTFDDMTSEQFVRMLLLDGCYILSRLVGLRAHHLDLDDVGTAEASVSSANRAEALAVVRDVFYLAENQIPFFVLEKIGELTTLDGKDRVFTHISDYALDLMRRQKYATAAPAMVPPEPIVPGNLLHLLHMHLKPVALSVSPSVPVSTVDPVYVRRWRSATEYNFAGVNFKARAMSEKGLIRCILDVKLDVGGGTLEVPCLDIDSETWRLLRNLIELEQRNRETVGSHVTAYCVFISQVACTTKDVELLSKRGVIVHGHGNNEEVAKCFADLCKGIQFDPDDPSCNYLRETCKKLEKRFQSYPRRWIAWLMQRYLRNPWLAVGLLAAAIGLVLALIQTVYSVLCYYKQ
;
A
#
# COMPACT_ATOMS: atom_id res chain seq x y z
N MET A 1 -41.88 1.39 -24.94
CA MET A 1 -41.22 2.49 -24.21
C MET A 1 -41.77 2.59 -22.79
N ASP A 2 -43.07 2.57 -22.59
CA ASP A 2 -43.71 2.69 -21.24
C ASP A 2 -43.31 1.57 -20.26
N ARG A 3 -43.14 0.33 -20.73
CA ARG A 3 -42.61 -0.77 -19.89
C ARG A 3 -41.18 -0.56 -19.45
N LEU A 4 -40.32 0.03 -20.29
CA LEU A 4 -38.93 0.33 -19.93
C LEU A 4 -38.86 1.48 -18.91
N ALA A 5 -39.74 2.49 -19.07
CA ALA A 5 -39.83 3.59 -18.12
C ALA A 5 -40.25 3.09 -16.74
N HIS A 6 -41.29 2.24 -16.69
CA HIS A 6 -41.79 1.65 -15.44
C HIS A 6 -40.77 0.74 -14.76
N ASP A 7 -40.04 -0.12 -15.51
CA ASP A 7 -38.95 -0.96 -14.98
C ASP A 7 -37.79 -0.11 -14.41
N LEU A 8 -37.47 1.01 -15.05
CA LEU A 8 -36.42 1.95 -14.54
C LEU A 8 -36.91 2.72 -13.31
N GLU A 9 -38.20 3.13 -13.27
CA GLU A 9 -38.80 3.78 -12.11
C GLU A 9 -38.85 2.85 -10.90
N ASP A 10 -39.24 1.57 -11.09
CA ASP A 10 -39.24 0.55 -10.04
C ASP A 10 -37.81 0.28 -9.52
N LYS A 11 -36.80 0.21 -10.41
CA LYS A 11 -35.39 0.08 -10.03
C LYS A 11 -34.87 1.31 -9.29
N LEU A 12 -35.22 2.52 -9.72
CA LEU A 12 -34.89 3.75 -9.02
C LEU A 12 -35.56 3.85 -7.65
N ALA A 13 -36.84 3.45 -7.55
CA ALA A 13 -37.54 3.39 -6.28
C ALA A 13 -36.90 2.39 -5.30
N SER A 14 -36.46 1.22 -5.81
CA SER A 14 -35.75 0.21 -5.02
C SER A 14 -34.36 0.71 -4.55
N LEU A 15 -33.64 1.43 -5.40
CA LEU A 15 -32.36 2.06 -5.06
C LEU A 15 -32.54 3.18 -4.03
N ASN A 16 -33.58 4.00 -4.17
CA ASN A 16 -33.85 5.09 -3.22
C ASN A 16 -34.41 4.57 -1.88
N SER A 17 -35.18 3.49 -1.89
CA SER A 17 -35.64 2.84 -0.66
C SER A 17 -34.50 2.13 0.10
N SER A 18 -33.49 1.61 -0.61
CA SER A 18 -32.29 1.09 0.03
C SER A 18 -31.41 2.20 0.61
N LYS A 19 -31.37 3.39 -0.02
CA LYS A 19 -30.67 4.58 0.55
C LYS A 19 -31.43 5.20 1.72
N ALA A 20 -32.73 5.22 1.71
CA ALA A 20 -33.56 5.80 2.78
C ALA A 20 -33.66 4.91 4.04
N LYS A 21 -33.38 3.62 3.94
CA LYS A 21 -33.32 2.68 5.07
C LYS A 21 -32.01 2.64 5.83
N VAL A 22 -31.05 3.52 5.51
CA VAL A 22 -29.78 3.71 6.23
C VAL A 22 -29.97 4.41 7.61
N GLY A 23 -31.22 4.70 8.01
CA GLY A 23 -31.53 5.53 9.18
C GLY A 23 -31.72 4.81 10.52
N ASP A 24 -31.64 3.47 10.63
CA ASP A 24 -31.92 2.83 11.91
C ASP A 24 -31.01 1.60 12.15
N GLY A 25 -29.93 1.80 12.92
CA GLY A 25 -29.15 0.72 13.54
C GLY A 25 -28.18 -0.06 12.65
N HIS A 26 -28.07 0.25 11.36
CA HIS A 26 -27.12 -0.42 10.46
C HIS A 26 -25.72 0.19 10.56
N ARG A 27 -24.69 -0.65 10.70
CA ARG A 27 -23.30 -0.20 10.60
C ARG A 27 -23.03 0.24 9.16
N PRO A 28 -22.62 1.49 8.89
CA PRO A 28 -22.22 1.88 7.56
C PRO A 28 -21.01 1.06 7.13
N CYS A 29 -21.09 0.41 5.97
CA CYS A 29 -19.92 -0.26 5.40
C CYS A 29 -18.92 0.82 5.00
N SER A 30 -17.76 0.85 5.67
CA SER A 30 -16.72 1.85 5.42
C SER A 30 -15.90 1.53 4.18
N ILE A 31 -15.77 0.24 3.83
CA ILE A 31 -14.90 -0.23 2.74
C ILE A 31 -15.65 -1.20 1.85
N ILE A 32 -15.69 -0.91 0.57
CA ILE A 32 -16.29 -1.76 -0.45
C ILE A 32 -15.22 -2.67 -1.05
N VAL A 33 -15.45 -3.97 -0.97
CA VAL A 33 -14.67 -5.02 -1.65
C VAL A 33 -15.25 -5.21 -3.06
N GLY A 34 -14.41 -5.25 -4.08
CA GLY A 34 -14.86 -5.41 -5.44
C GLY A 34 -13.85 -6.08 -6.34
N LYS A 35 -14.30 -6.58 -7.49
CA LYS A 35 -13.40 -7.15 -8.49
C LYS A 35 -12.40 -6.14 -8.99
N VAL A 36 -11.16 -6.57 -9.13
CA VAL A 36 -10.11 -5.82 -9.81
C VAL A 36 -10.52 -5.59 -11.26
N ARG A 37 -10.30 -4.39 -11.76
CA ARG A 37 -10.66 -4.02 -13.13
C ARG A 37 -9.84 -4.83 -14.14
N ASP A 38 -10.49 -5.25 -15.23
CA ASP A 38 -9.86 -6.07 -16.27
C ASP A 38 -8.58 -5.43 -16.84
N LEU A 39 -8.58 -4.10 -17.02
CA LEU A 39 -7.40 -3.35 -17.49
C LEU A 39 -6.20 -3.51 -16.56
N THR A 40 -6.43 -3.55 -15.26
CA THR A 40 -5.37 -3.72 -14.25
C THR A 40 -4.99 -5.19 -14.16
N ARG A 41 -5.96 -6.10 -14.11
CA ARG A 41 -5.75 -7.55 -14.02
C ARG A 41 -4.98 -8.11 -15.23
N ASN A 42 -5.22 -7.58 -16.43
CA ASN A 42 -4.54 -8.01 -17.66
C ASN A 42 -3.03 -7.67 -17.69
N VAL A 43 -2.54 -6.83 -16.79
CA VAL A 43 -1.10 -6.55 -16.67
C VAL A 43 -0.39 -7.76 -16.05
N ASP A 44 -0.94 -8.28 -14.96
CA ASP A 44 -0.49 -9.51 -14.30
C ASP A 44 -1.61 -10.07 -13.44
N SER A 45 -2.28 -11.13 -13.90
CA SER A 45 -3.41 -11.74 -13.19
C SER A 45 -2.98 -12.47 -11.91
N SER A 46 -1.75 -12.99 -11.87
CA SER A 46 -1.22 -13.76 -10.74
C SER A 46 -1.11 -12.93 -9.47
N GLU A 47 -1.02 -11.61 -9.59
CA GLU A 47 -0.93 -10.69 -8.45
C GLU A 47 -2.26 -10.50 -7.69
N TYR A 48 -3.37 -11.00 -8.22
CA TYR A 48 -4.72 -10.82 -7.65
C TYR A 48 -5.41 -12.13 -7.28
N ASP A 49 -4.88 -13.25 -7.73
CA ASP A 49 -5.46 -14.56 -7.46
C ASP A 49 -4.85 -15.20 -6.20
N PRO A 50 -5.66 -15.84 -5.33
CA PRO A 50 -5.15 -16.55 -4.18
C PRO A 50 -4.43 -17.83 -4.60
N ASP A 51 -3.27 -18.10 -4.01
CA ASP A 51 -2.49 -19.29 -4.29
C ASP A 51 -2.85 -20.45 -3.35
N HIS A 52 -3.21 -20.15 -2.08
CA HIS A 52 -3.40 -21.15 -1.02
C HIS A 52 -4.80 -21.12 -0.41
N VAL A 53 -5.36 -19.93 -0.17
CA VAL A 53 -6.66 -19.82 0.49
C VAL A 53 -7.61 -18.84 -0.18
N ALA A 54 -8.71 -19.35 -0.66
CA ALA A 54 -9.82 -18.56 -1.19
C ALA A 54 -10.72 -18.08 -0.04
N ILE A 55 -10.89 -16.76 0.09
CA ILE A 55 -11.70 -16.08 1.11
C ILE A 55 -12.75 -15.22 0.42
N GLY A 56 -13.95 -15.16 1.02
CA GLY A 56 -15.02 -14.29 0.55
C GLY A 56 -15.70 -14.76 -0.74
N PRO A 57 -16.75 -14.02 -1.17
CA PRO A 57 -17.66 -14.50 -2.20
C PRO A 57 -17.10 -14.45 -3.63
N TYR A 58 -16.07 -13.62 -3.91
CA TYR A 58 -15.46 -13.56 -5.23
C TYR A 58 -14.71 -14.82 -5.60
N ASN A 59 -14.10 -15.48 -4.61
CA ASN A 59 -13.30 -16.69 -4.75
C ASN A 59 -14.04 -17.94 -4.25
N TYR A 60 -15.34 -17.82 -3.93
CA TYR A 60 -16.13 -18.96 -3.48
C TYR A 60 -16.24 -20.02 -4.59
N PRO A 61 -15.98 -21.31 -4.31
CA PRO A 61 -15.96 -22.36 -5.32
C PRO A 61 -17.34 -22.53 -5.97
N ARG A 62 -17.37 -22.39 -7.29
CA ARG A 62 -18.54 -22.74 -8.09
C ARG A 62 -18.57 -24.24 -8.35
N PRO A 63 -19.74 -24.90 -8.44
CA PRO A 63 -19.87 -26.36 -8.59
C PRO A 63 -19.13 -26.96 -9.78
N GLN A 64 -18.68 -26.14 -10.73
CA GLN A 64 -18.01 -26.55 -11.96
C GLN A 64 -16.47 -26.51 -11.92
N SER A 65 -15.85 -25.99 -10.87
CA SER A 65 -14.38 -25.95 -10.76
C SER A 65 -13.86 -27.24 -10.12
N ARG A 66 -13.22 -28.07 -10.91
CA ARG A 66 -12.40 -29.19 -10.43
C ARG A 66 -11.07 -28.64 -9.90
N SER A 67 -11.01 -28.25 -8.64
CA SER A 67 -9.81 -27.62 -8.11
C SER A 67 -9.47 -28.09 -6.69
N PRO A 68 -8.26 -27.80 -6.20
CA PRO A 68 -7.75 -28.20 -4.88
C PRO A 68 -8.54 -27.69 -3.67
N HIS A 69 -9.74 -27.15 -3.89
CA HIS A 69 -10.64 -26.59 -2.87
C HIS A 69 -11.13 -27.60 -1.81
N LEU A 70 -11.13 -28.92 -2.11
CA LEU A 70 -11.55 -29.94 -1.13
C LEU A 70 -10.60 -30.04 0.07
N ALA A 71 -9.29 -29.92 -0.15
CA ALA A 71 -8.30 -29.92 0.95
C ALA A 71 -8.48 -28.67 1.84
N MET A 72 -8.73 -27.53 1.22
CA MET A 72 -8.94 -26.26 1.93
C MET A 72 -10.25 -26.23 2.70
N GLU A 73 -11.31 -26.85 2.23
CA GLU A 73 -12.58 -26.98 2.97
C GLU A 73 -12.38 -27.78 4.25
N HIS A 74 -11.59 -28.84 4.20
CA HIS A 74 -11.21 -29.61 5.39
C HIS A 74 -10.47 -28.75 6.42
N ASP A 75 -9.51 -27.92 6.00
CA ASP A 75 -8.75 -27.03 6.89
C ASP A 75 -9.61 -25.94 7.50
N LYS A 76 -10.59 -25.40 6.75
CA LYS A 76 -11.57 -24.44 7.27
C LYS A 76 -12.51 -25.10 8.29
N LEU A 77 -12.93 -26.35 8.07
CA LEU A 77 -13.73 -27.11 9.03
C LEU A 77 -12.93 -27.44 10.29
N ALA A 78 -11.66 -27.83 10.16
CA ALA A 78 -10.78 -28.04 11.30
C ALA A 78 -10.59 -26.75 12.12
N SER A 79 -10.50 -25.59 11.44
CA SER A 79 -10.44 -24.29 12.10
C SER A 79 -11.73 -23.93 12.84
N LEU A 80 -12.88 -24.27 12.29
CA LEU A 80 -14.18 -24.13 12.98
C LEU A 80 -14.23 -24.98 14.26
N ASP A 81 -13.75 -26.22 14.21
CA ASP A 81 -13.69 -27.10 15.39
C ASP A 81 -12.79 -26.52 16.50
N LEU A 82 -11.64 -25.95 16.13
CA LEU A 82 -10.76 -25.25 17.08
C LEU A 82 -11.45 -24.05 17.74
N VAL A 83 -12.12 -23.21 16.93
CA VAL A 83 -12.87 -22.04 17.42
C VAL A 83 -14.00 -22.47 18.38
N LEU A 84 -14.75 -23.50 18.02
CA LEU A 84 -15.82 -24.06 18.85
C LEU A 84 -15.31 -24.67 20.14
N SER A 85 -14.17 -25.36 20.10
CA SER A 85 -13.51 -25.94 21.29
C SER A 85 -13.07 -24.83 22.25
N ALA A 86 -12.48 -23.75 21.75
CA ALA A 86 -12.11 -22.60 22.55
C ALA A 86 -13.34 -21.90 23.15
N ALA A 87 -14.40 -21.75 22.34
CA ALA A 87 -15.67 -21.13 22.80
C ALA A 87 -16.34 -21.96 23.91
N LYS A 88 -16.39 -23.29 23.77
CA LYS A 88 -16.97 -24.19 24.78
C LYS A 88 -16.17 -24.18 26.09
N ALA A 89 -14.86 -24.02 26.03
CA ALA A 89 -14.02 -23.87 27.20
C ALA A 89 -14.37 -22.60 28.00
N ALA A 90 -14.70 -21.52 27.32
CA ALA A 90 -15.12 -20.26 27.93
C ALA A 90 -16.62 -20.25 28.32
N ARG A 91 -17.48 -20.85 27.48
CA ARG A 91 -18.95 -20.90 27.60
C ARG A 91 -19.46 -22.27 27.11
N PRO A 92 -19.76 -23.23 28.01
CA PRO A 92 -20.16 -24.59 27.65
C PRO A 92 -21.42 -24.68 26.76
N THR A 93 -22.26 -23.65 26.73
CA THR A 93 -23.50 -23.60 25.93
C THR A 93 -23.28 -23.17 24.47
N MET A 94 -22.06 -22.88 24.07
CA MET A 94 -21.78 -22.43 22.70
C MET A 94 -21.88 -23.58 21.72
N THR A 95 -22.66 -23.35 20.65
CA THR A 95 -22.91 -24.30 19.57
C THR A 95 -22.72 -23.63 18.20
N VAL A 96 -22.57 -24.42 17.14
CA VAL A 96 -22.52 -23.91 15.75
C VAL A 96 -23.76 -23.08 15.42
N GLU A 97 -24.92 -23.47 15.91
CA GLU A 97 -26.20 -22.79 15.66
C GLU A 97 -26.17 -21.33 16.13
N VAL A 98 -25.50 -21.04 17.28
CA VAL A 98 -25.35 -19.67 17.79
C VAL A 98 -24.55 -18.82 16.80
N TYR A 99 -23.41 -19.34 16.30
CA TYR A 99 -22.61 -18.65 15.29
C TYR A 99 -23.39 -18.38 13.99
N VAL A 100 -24.07 -19.40 13.47
CA VAL A 100 -24.87 -19.29 12.25
C VAL A 100 -25.95 -18.23 12.42
N LYS A 101 -26.69 -18.23 13.54
CA LYS A 101 -27.74 -17.26 13.84
C LYS A 101 -27.20 -15.84 13.90
N GLU A 102 -26.11 -15.62 14.63
CA GLU A 102 -25.50 -14.30 14.80
C GLU A 102 -24.92 -13.77 13.47
N LEU A 103 -24.30 -14.63 12.66
CA LEU A 103 -23.80 -14.23 11.35
C LEU A 103 -24.93 -14.01 10.32
N ALA A 104 -26.02 -14.75 10.41
CA ALA A 104 -27.22 -14.50 9.60
C ALA A 104 -27.81 -13.11 9.86
N CYS A 105 -27.75 -12.62 11.11
CA CYS A 105 -28.16 -11.23 11.42
C CYS A 105 -27.26 -10.18 10.74
N LEU A 106 -26.00 -10.52 10.45
CA LEU A 106 -25.03 -9.63 9.79
C LEU A 106 -24.99 -9.80 8.27
N GLU A 107 -25.70 -10.77 7.70
CA GLU A 107 -25.62 -11.11 6.27
C GLU A 107 -25.87 -9.89 5.37
N ARG A 108 -26.94 -9.14 5.64
CA ARG A 108 -27.30 -7.97 4.84
C ARG A 108 -26.21 -6.89 4.86
N ASP A 109 -25.70 -6.57 6.03
CA ASP A 109 -24.64 -5.58 6.18
C ASP A 109 -23.33 -6.06 5.52
N THR A 110 -23.06 -7.36 5.62
CA THR A 110 -21.91 -7.98 4.97
C THR A 110 -22.02 -7.95 3.44
N ARG A 111 -23.19 -8.30 2.87
CA ARG A 111 -23.44 -8.22 1.42
C ARG A 111 -23.27 -6.78 0.89
N ASN A 112 -23.67 -5.77 1.67
CA ASN A 112 -23.51 -4.36 1.33
C ASN A 112 -22.04 -3.90 1.28
N CYS A 113 -21.11 -4.66 1.85
CA CYS A 113 -19.67 -4.39 1.75
C CYS A 113 -19.05 -4.89 0.44
N TYR A 114 -19.82 -5.49 -0.45
CA TYR A 114 -19.34 -5.94 -1.75
C TYR A 114 -19.97 -5.15 -2.89
N ALA A 115 -19.20 -4.93 -3.95
CA ALA A 115 -19.69 -4.19 -5.13
C ALA A 115 -20.69 -5.01 -5.96
N ASN A 116 -20.67 -6.34 -5.84
CA ASN A 116 -21.57 -7.26 -6.53
C ASN A 116 -22.59 -7.85 -5.56
N THR A 117 -23.80 -8.15 -6.04
CA THR A 117 -24.92 -8.64 -5.22
C THR A 117 -24.85 -10.12 -4.86
N PHE A 118 -24.14 -10.93 -5.63
CA PHE A 118 -24.04 -12.40 -5.46
C PHE A 118 -25.40 -13.10 -5.36
N ASP A 119 -26.32 -12.78 -6.27
CA ASP A 119 -27.69 -13.31 -6.28
C ASP A 119 -27.73 -14.82 -6.56
N ASP A 120 -26.65 -15.38 -7.11
CA ASP A 120 -26.43 -16.81 -7.32
C ASP A 120 -26.03 -17.57 -6.04
N MET A 121 -25.74 -16.88 -4.94
CA MET A 121 -25.37 -17.46 -3.66
C MET A 121 -26.51 -17.36 -2.65
N THR A 122 -27.02 -18.52 -2.20
CA THR A 122 -28.09 -18.54 -1.17
C THR A 122 -27.60 -17.97 0.16
N SER A 123 -28.55 -17.55 1.02
CA SER A 123 -28.25 -17.07 2.37
C SER A 123 -27.46 -18.10 3.18
N GLU A 124 -27.83 -19.36 3.11
CA GLU A 124 -27.13 -20.45 3.82
C GLU A 124 -25.68 -20.60 3.34
N GLN A 125 -25.46 -20.56 2.02
CA GLN A 125 -24.12 -20.64 1.43
C GLN A 125 -23.25 -19.45 1.85
N PHE A 126 -23.84 -18.25 1.86
CA PHE A 126 -23.13 -17.03 2.21
C PHE A 126 -22.75 -17.02 3.70
N VAL A 127 -23.66 -17.35 4.61
CA VAL A 127 -23.38 -17.44 6.05
C VAL A 127 -22.39 -18.55 6.36
N ARG A 128 -22.51 -19.73 5.69
CA ARG A 128 -21.54 -20.83 5.82
C ARG A 128 -20.15 -20.40 5.41
N MET A 129 -20.01 -19.70 4.28
CA MET A 129 -18.74 -19.15 3.82
C MET A 129 -18.15 -18.19 4.86
N LEU A 130 -18.92 -17.21 5.36
CA LEU A 130 -18.44 -16.26 6.36
C LEU A 130 -17.95 -16.94 7.63
N LEU A 131 -18.67 -17.94 8.11
CA LEU A 131 -18.30 -18.71 9.30
C LEU A 131 -16.99 -19.44 9.09
N LEU A 132 -16.86 -20.19 8.01
CA LEU A 132 -15.68 -21.01 7.72
C LEU A 132 -14.46 -20.14 7.45
N ASP A 133 -14.61 -19.08 6.65
CA ASP A 133 -13.53 -18.15 6.33
C ASP A 133 -13.06 -17.37 7.57
N GLY A 134 -14.00 -16.87 8.35
CA GLY A 134 -13.69 -16.13 9.57
C GLY A 134 -13.03 -17.01 10.64
N CYS A 135 -13.50 -18.23 10.84
CA CYS A 135 -12.86 -19.20 11.75
C CYS A 135 -11.44 -19.55 11.28
N TYR A 136 -11.24 -19.74 9.97
CA TYR A 136 -9.94 -20.00 9.38
C TYR A 136 -8.95 -18.86 9.65
N ILE A 137 -9.35 -17.62 9.38
CA ILE A 137 -8.53 -16.43 9.64
C ILE A 137 -8.18 -16.33 11.13
N LEU A 138 -9.17 -16.45 12.01
CA LEU A 138 -8.94 -16.30 13.46
C LEU A 138 -8.05 -17.43 14.01
N SER A 139 -8.23 -18.67 13.58
CA SER A 139 -7.39 -19.77 14.02
C SER A 139 -5.92 -19.58 13.65
N ARG A 140 -5.64 -18.91 12.54
CA ARG A 140 -4.27 -18.64 12.06
C ARG A 140 -3.65 -17.40 12.71
N LEU A 141 -4.42 -16.33 12.94
CA LEU A 141 -3.90 -15.04 13.39
C LEU A 141 -3.96 -14.82 14.90
N VAL A 142 -4.96 -15.40 15.59
CA VAL A 142 -5.17 -15.16 17.03
C VAL A 142 -4.58 -16.28 17.90
N GLY A 143 -3.85 -17.22 17.29
CA GLY A 143 -3.13 -18.27 18.04
C GLY A 143 -4.06 -19.21 18.83
N LEU A 144 -5.26 -19.50 18.31
CA LEU A 144 -6.15 -20.51 18.89
C LEU A 144 -5.59 -21.94 18.78
N ARG A 145 -4.48 -22.11 18.06
CA ARG A 145 -3.63 -23.29 18.14
C ARG A 145 -2.72 -23.17 19.37
N ALA A 146 -3.02 -23.92 20.40
CA ALA A 146 -2.00 -24.28 21.37
C ALA A 146 -0.80 -24.86 20.62
N HIS A 147 0.36 -24.23 20.73
CA HIS A 147 1.68 -24.76 20.40
C HIS A 147 2.09 -25.00 18.94
N HIS A 148 1.95 -24.19 17.93
CA HIS A 148 2.83 -24.41 16.74
C HIS A 148 3.02 -23.26 15.75
N LEU A 149 2.97 -22.02 16.14
CA LEU A 149 3.59 -20.95 15.34
C LEU A 149 4.10 -19.82 16.26
N ASP A 150 4.98 -20.13 17.20
CA ASP A 150 5.89 -19.14 17.75
C ASP A 150 6.89 -18.81 16.63
N LEU A 151 6.57 -17.75 15.86
CA LEU A 151 7.51 -17.15 14.94
C LEU A 151 8.66 -16.44 15.68
N ASP A 152 8.59 -16.36 17.01
CA ASP A 152 9.59 -15.73 17.85
C ASP A 152 10.68 -16.67 18.36
N ASP A 153 10.54 -17.99 18.19
CA ASP A 153 11.58 -18.94 18.57
C ASP A 153 12.57 -19.24 17.43
N VAL A 154 13.17 -18.19 16.91
CA VAL A 154 14.35 -18.27 16.02
C VAL A 154 15.63 -18.45 16.83
N GLY A 155 15.54 -18.62 18.14
CA GLY A 155 16.72 -18.54 19.03
C GLY A 155 17.21 -19.84 19.65
N THR A 156 16.35 -20.80 19.96
CA THR A 156 16.84 -22.01 20.68
C THR A 156 15.93 -23.21 20.47
N ALA A 157 16.52 -24.26 19.91
CA ALA A 157 16.13 -25.67 19.92
C ALA A 157 14.95 -26.09 19.01
N GLU A 158 15.34 -26.98 18.12
CA GLU A 158 14.61 -27.89 17.24
C GLU A 158 14.23 -27.37 15.85
N ALA A 159 15.22 -27.44 14.98
CA ALA A 159 15.19 -27.36 13.54
C ALA A 159 14.41 -28.54 12.90
N SER A 160 13.08 -28.60 13.09
CA SER A 160 12.27 -29.58 12.37
C SER A 160 10.85 -29.14 11.98
N VAL A 161 10.50 -27.86 12.11
CA VAL A 161 9.38 -27.34 11.31
C VAL A 161 9.88 -27.26 9.88
N SER A 162 9.40 -28.17 9.01
CA SER A 162 9.92 -28.28 7.64
C SER A 162 9.79 -26.90 6.97
N SER A 163 10.78 -26.53 6.18
CA SER A 163 10.78 -25.25 5.40
C SER A 163 9.50 -25.09 4.57
N ALA A 164 8.87 -26.21 4.18
CA ALA A 164 7.58 -26.25 3.51
C ALA A 164 6.43 -25.69 4.36
N ASN A 165 6.33 -26.04 5.64
CA ASN A 165 5.26 -25.54 6.53
C ASN A 165 5.38 -24.03 6.77
N ARG A 166 6.61 -23.50 6.80
CA ARG A 166 6.86 -22.07 6.95
C ARG A 166 6.49 -21.30 5.68
N ALA A 167 6.84 -21.84 4.51
CA ALA A 167 6.48 -21.24 3.22
C ALA A 167 4.96 -21.21 3.03
N GLU A 168 4.27 -22.30 3.37
CA GLU A 168 2.81 -22.38 3.32
C GLU A 168 2.15 -21.37 4.27
N ALA A 169 2.64 -21.22 5.51
CA ALA A 169 2.13 -20.24 6.46
C ALA A 169 2.27 -18.82 5.94
N LEU A 170 3.41 -18.48 5.31
CA LEU A 170 3.63 -17.17 4.71
C LEU A 170 2.69 -16.92 3.52
N ALA A 171 2.47 -17.92 2.69
CA ALA A 171 1.58 -17.81 1.54
C ALA A 171 0.11 -17.62 1.95
N VAL A 172 -0.34 -18.32 2.99
CA VAL A 172 -1.68 -18.09 3.59
C VAL A 172 -1.84 -16.68 4.10
N VAL A 173 -0.83 -16.16 4.82
CA VAL A 173 -0.85 -14.77 5.33
C VAL A 173 -0.94 -13.78 4.19
N ARG A 174 -0.20 -13.98 3.13
CA ARG A 174 -0.24 -13.17 1.92
C ARG A 174 -1.63 -13.15 1.29
N ASP A 175 -2.25 -14.31 1.08
CA ASP A 175 -3.57 -14.41 0.48
C ASP A 175 -4.63 -13.69 1.32
N VAL A 176 -4.54 -13.80 2.65
CA VAL A 176 -5.50 -13.22 3.59
C VAL A 176 -5.35 -11.70 3.73
N PHE A 177 -4.11 -11.18 3.75
CA PHE A 177 -3.88 -9.76 3.99
C PHE A 177 -3.74 -8.91 2.72
N TYR A 178 -3.16 -9.46 1.64
CA TYR A 178 -2.74 -8.64 0.51
C TYR A 178 -3.77 -8.53 -0.61
N LEU A 179 -4.62 -9.54 -0.82
CA LEU A 179 -5.47 -9.61 -2.00
C LEU A 179 -6.77 -8.82 -1.82
N ALA A 180 -7.03 -7.87 -2.72
CA ALA A 180 -8.18 -6.97 -2.65
C ALA A 180 -9.54 -7.69 -2.86
N GLU A 181 -9.59 -8.76 -3.64
CA GLU A 181 -10.79 -9.57 -3.88
C GLU A 181 -10.97 -10.68 -2.83
N ASN A 182 -9.93 -11.01 -2.07
CA ASN A 182 -9.91 -12.12 -1.13
C ASN A 182 -10.14 -11.67 0.30
N GLN A 183 -11.20 -10.91 0.54
CA GLN A 183 -11.50 -10.24 1.80
C GLN A 183 -12.90 -10.54 2.30
N ILE A 184 -13.04 -10.61 3.64
CA ILE A 184 -14.33 -10.49 4.34
C ILE A 184 -14.31 -9.23 5.24
N PRO A 185 -15.47 -8.62 5.54
CA PRO A 185 -15.53 -7.46 6.42
C PRO A 185 -15.00 -7.76 7.82
N PHE A 186 -14.22 -6.82 8.37
CA PHE A 186 -13.54 -7.01 9.64
C PHE A 186 -14.51 -7.26 10.81
N PHE A 187 -15.71 -6.66 10.80
CA PHE A 187 -16.73 -6.87 11.84
C PHE A 187 -17.25 -8.32 11.92
N VAL A 188 -17.09 -9.11 10.83
CA VAL A 188 -17.38 -10.55 10.87
C VAL A 188 -16.38 -11.28 11.75
N LEU A 189 -15.07 -10.92 11.64
CA LEU A 189 -14.02 -11.45 12.51
C LEU A 189 -14.24 -11.04 13.97
N GLU A 190 -14.60 -9.77 14.20
CA GLU A 190 -14.95 -9.26 15.53
C GLU A 190 -16.12 -10.07 16.15
N LYS A 191 -17.18 -10.32 15.36
CA LYS A 191 -18.35 -11.07 15.84
C LYS A 191 -17.99 -12.51 16.19
N ILE A 192 -17.25 -13.21 15.36
CA ILE A 192 -16.81 -14.57 15.66
C ILE A 192 -15.92 -14.58 16.90
N GLY A 193 -15.00 -13.62 17.03
CA GLY A 193 -14.14 -13.48 18.22
C GLY A 193 -14.93 -13.20 19.50
N GLU A 194 -15.94 -12.32 19.45
CA GLU A 194 -16.86 -12.02 20.56
C GLU A 194 -17.60 -13.28 21.06
N LEU A 195 -17.98 -14.14 20.12
CA LEU A 195 -18.63 -15.41 20.44
C LEU A 195 -17.65 -16.45 20.99
N THR A 196 -16.36 -16.34 20.67
CA THR A 196 -15.34 -17.34 21.01
C THR A 196 -14.74 -17.11 22.39
N THR A 197 -14.47 -15.85 22.80
CA THR A 197 -13.81 -15.52 24.06
C THR A 197 -14.57 -14.46 24.85
N LEU A 198 -14.35 -14.38 26.17
CA LEU A 198 -15.04 -13.41 27.04
C LEU A 198 -14.61 -11.96 26.73
N ASP A 199 -13.35 -11.75 26.33
CA ASP A 199 -12.78 -10.44 25.96
C ASP A 199 -12.71 -10.28 24.41
N GLY A 200 -13.59 -10.97 23.68
CA GLY A 200 -13.38 -11.36 22.28
C GLY A 200 -13.14 -10.22 21.32
N LYS A 201 -13.90 -9.12 21.38
CA LYS A 201 -13.84 -8.08 20.36
C LYS A 201 -12.52 -7.30 20.38
N ASP A 202 -12.16 -6.77 21.54
CA ASP A 202 -10.94 -5.96 21.72
C ASP A 202 -9.69 -6.82 21.55
N ARG A 203 -9.74 -8.07 22.00
CA ARG A 203 -8.67 -9.03 21.84
C ARG A 203 -8.41 -9.36 20.38
N VAL A 204 -9.46 -9.65 19.59
CA VAL A 204 -9.32 -9.94 18.14
C VAL A 204 -8.69 -8.75 17.42
N PHE A 205 -9.20 -7.53 17.66
CA PHE A 205 -8.64 -6.34 17.04
C PHE A 205 -7.17 -6.14 17.40
N THR A 206 -6.81 -6.24 18.68
CA THR A 206 -5.44 -6.06 19.17
C THR A 206 -4.49 -7.08 18.54
N HIS A 207 -4.81 -8.37 18.61
CA HIS A 207 -3.95 -9.42 18.06
C HIS A 207 -3.76 -9.32 16.56
N ILE A 208 -4.84 -9.05 15.80
CA ILE A 208 -4.74 -8.90 14.33
C ILE A 208 -3.95 -7.63 13.98
N SER A 209 -4.13 -6.52 14.74
CA SER A 209 -3.40 -5.28 14.52
C SER A 209 -1.91 -5.43 14.85
N ASP A 210 -1.58 -6.11 15.92
CA ASP A 210 -0.19 -6.41 16.29
C ASP A 210 0.48 -7.31 15.25
N TYR A 211 -0.24 -8.32 14.77
CA TYR A 211 0.24 -9.19 13.69
C TYR A 211 0.48 -8.41 12.39
N ALA A 212 -0.46 -7.55 12.00
CA ALA A 212 -0.34 -6.71 10.82
C ALA A 212 0.87 -5.75 10.93
N LEU A 213 1.06 -5.14 12.10
CA LEU A 213 2.22 -4.27 12.36
C LEU A 213 3.54 -5.04 12.28
N ASP A 214 3.60 -6.22 12.88
CA ASP A 214 4.80 -7.07 12.83
C ASP A 214 5.11 -7.50 11.38
N LEU A 215 4.08 -7.87 10.60
CA LEU A 215 4.22 -8.14 9.17
C LEU A 215 4.81 -6.94 8.42
N MET A 216 4.29 -5.74 8.64
CA MET A 216 4.77 -4.51 8.00
C MET A 216 6.20 -4.15 8.43
N ARG A 217 6.58 -4.43 9.69
CA ARG A 217 7.95 -4.25 10.20
C ARG A 217 8.94 -5.21 9.56
N ARG A 218 8.59 -6.49 9.46
CA ARG A 218 9.44 -7.52 8.82
C ARG A 218 9.72 -7.22 7.36
N GLN A 219 8.72 -6.73 6.65
CA GLN A 219 8.84 -6.28 5.25
C GLN A 219 9.46 -4.88 5.11
N LYS A 220 9.77 -4.22 6.22
CA LYS A 220 10.31 -2.84 6.24
C LYS A 220 9.41 -1.83 5.51
N TYR A 221 8.09 -2.01 5.54
CA TYR A 221 7.14 -1.06 4.95
C TYR A 221 6.66 -0.02 5.94
N ALA A 222 6.54 -0.36 7.23
CA ALA A 222 6.19 0.55 8.31
C ALA A 222 6.85 0.11 9.63
N THR A 223 7.06 1.08 10.55
CA THR A 223 7.70 0.83 11.85
C THR A 223 6.80 1.11 13.04
N ALA A 224 5.71 1.83 12.85
CA ALA A 224 4.81 2.22 13.93
C ALA A 224 3.35 1.93 13.60
N ALA A 225 2.55 1.68 14.63
CA ALA A 225 1.11 1.60 14.50
C ALA A 225 0.54 2.92 13.92
N PRO A 226 -0.61 2.87 13.22
CA PRO A 226 -1.29 4.06 12.75
C PRO A 226 -1.49 5.01 13.93
N ALA A 227 -1.23 6.31 13.71
CA ALA A 227 -1.56 7.30 14.72
C ALA A 227 -3.08 7.30 14.90
N MET A 228 -3.55 6.71 15.98
CA MET A 228 -4.94 6.80 16.44
C MET A 228 -5.14 8.24 16.90
N VAL A 229 -5.66 9.09 16.03
CA VAL A 229 -6.01 10.46 16.41
C VAL A 229 -7.42 10.42 16.99
N PRO A 230 -7.62 10.72 18.28
CA PRO A 230 -8.97 10.85 18.83
C PRO A 230 -9.80 11.86 18.02
N PRO A 231 -11.14 11.69 17.81
CA PRO A 231 -12.05 11.15 18.80
C PRO A 231 -12.56 9.72 18.58
N GLU A 232 -12.35 9.09 17.40
CA GLU A 232 -12.87 7.74 17.17
C GLU A 232 -11.77 6.80 16.68
N PRO A 233 -11.64 5.59 17.27
CA PRO A 233 -10.78 4.56 16.71
C PRO A 233 -11.32 4.19 15.33
N ILE A 234 -10.50 4.40 14.29
CA ILE A 234 -10.86 3.98 12.93
C ILE A 234 -10.83 2.46 12.91
N VAL A 235 -12.01 1.84 12.87
CA VAL A 235 -12.14 0.39 12.73
C VAL A 235 -11.80 0.02 11.28
N PRO A 236 -10.89 -0.93 11.02
CA PRO A 236 -10.59 -1.35 9.67
C PRO A 236 -11.82 -1.99 9.01
N GLY A 237 -12.04 -1.73 7.73
CA GLY A 237 -13.14 -2.36 6.99
C GLY A 237 -12.86 -3.83 6.65
N ASN A 238 -11.58 -4.18 6.42
CA ASN A 238 -11.06 -5.52 6.17
C ASN A 238 -9.56 -5.59 6.48
N LEU A 239 -8.92 -6.73 6.26
CA LEU A 239 -7.51 -6.94 6.59
C LEU A 239 -6.55 -6.15 5.67
N LEU A 240 -6.86 -6.01 4.38
CA LEU A 240 -6.07 -5.18 3.47
C LEU A 240 -6.15 -3.68 3.87
N HIS A 241 -7.34 -3.21 4.27
CA HIS A 241 -7.49 -1.84 4.78
C HIS A 241 -6.68 -1.62 6.06
N LEU A 242 -6.57 -2.62 6.93
CA LEU A 242 -5.72 -2.54 8.12
C LEU A 242 -4.24 -2.29 7.73
N LEU A 243 -3.71 -3.01 6.72
CA LEU A 243 -2.36 -2.74 6.22
C LEU A 243 -2.22 -1.33 5.61
N HIS A 244 -3.23 -0.90 4.87
CA HIS A 244 -3.27 0.45 4.29
C HIS A 244 -3.19 1.55 5.37
N MET A 245 -3.86 1.36 6.51
CA MET A 245 -3.80 2.31 7.64
C MET A 245 -2.38 2.47 8.21
N HIS A 246 -1.56 1.41 8.21
CA HIS A 246 -0.15 1.47 8.62
C HIS A 246 0.74 2.26 7.65
N LEU A 247 0.32 2.40 6.39
CA LEU A 247 1.06 3.14 5.36
C LEU A 247 0.69 4.62 5.26
N LYS A 248 -0.11 5.15 6.19
CA LYS A 248 -0.49 6.57 6.17
C LYS A 248 0.74 7.45 6.43
N PRO A 249 1.16 8.32 5.48
CA PRO A 249 2.34 9.16 5.65
C PRO A 249 2.12 10.23 6.72
N VAL A 250 3.19 10.59 7.43
CA VAL A 250 3.17 11.60 8.50
C VAL A 250 2.66 12.95 7.98
N ALA A 251 2.97 13.30 6.74
CA ALA A 251 2.50 14.54 6.11
C ALA A 251 0.97 14.71 6.12
N LEU A 252 0.21 13.61 6.09
CA LEU A 252 -1.26 13.62 6.15
C LEU A 252 -1.81 13.61 7.58
N SER A 253 -0.96 13.33 8.58
CA SER A 253 -1.35 13.32 9.99
C SER A 253 -1.28 14.72 10.64
N VAL A 254 -0.59 15.65 9.99
CA VAL A 254 -0.51 17.05 10.44
C VAL A 254 -1.55 17.83 9.66
N SER A 255 -2.63 18.25 10.31
CA SER A 255 -3.68 19.08 9.69
C SER A 255 -3.07 20.26 8.94
N PRO A 256 -3.45 20.51 7.68
CA PRO A 256 -2.97 21.67 6.96
C PRO A 256 -3.61 22.93 7.53
N SER A 257 -2.91 23.60 8.42
CA SER A 257 -3.24 24.98 8.86
C SER A 257 -2.70 26.04 7.89
N VAL A 258 -2.46 25.67 6.64
CA VAL A 258 -1.99 26.61 5.62
C VAL A 258 -3.14 26.91 4.67
N PRO A 259 -3.57 28.19 4.56
CA PRO A 259 -4.55 28.57 3.56
C PRO A 259 -4.00 28.26 2.17
N VAL A 260 -4.85 27.69 1.32
CA VAL A 260 -4.58 27.49 -0.10
C VAL A 260 -4.16 28.83 -0.69
N SER A 261 -2.85 29.11 -0.70
CA SER A 261 -2.33 30.32 -1.33
C SER A 261 -2.47 30.16 -2.85
N THR A 262 -3.17 31.12 -3.40
CA THR A 262 -3.24 31.57 -4.79
C THR A 262 -2.52 30.71 -5.83
N VAL A 263 -3.34 30.28 -6.76
CA VAL A 263 -3.07 29.55 -8.00
C VAL A 263 -1.69 29.86 -8.60
N ASP A 264 -0.68 29.05 -8.26
CA ASP A 264 0.55 29.00 -9.03
C ASP A 264 0.27 28.20 -10.31
N PRO A 265 0.50 28.73 -11.51
CA PRO A 265 0.16 28.11 -12.78
C PRO A 265 1.06 26.93 -13.17
N VAL A 266 1.88 26.43 -12.26
CA VAL A 266 2.74 25.26 -12.51
C VAL A 266 1.91 23.99 -12.37
N TYR A 267 1.46 23.47 -13.51
CA TYR A 267 0.78 22.18 -13.57
C TYR A 267 1.79 21.04 -13.39
N VAL A 268 1.53 20.13 -12.45
CA VAL A 268 2.29 18.91 -12.24
C VAL A 268 1.75 17.82 -13.16
N ARG A 269 2.28 17.72 -14.37
CA ARG A 269 1.81 16.69 -15.32
C ARG A 269 2.41 15.30 -15.05
N ARG A 270 3.66 15.25 -14.59
CA ARG A 270 4.38 14.01 -14.30
C ARG A 270 5.61 14.27 -13.44
N TRP A 271 6.10 13.23 -12.79
CA TRP A 271 7.44 13.20 -12.23
C TRP A 271 8.47 12.97 -13.33
N ARG A 272 9.67 13.49 -13.13
CA ARG A 272 10.81 13.18 -13.99
C ARG A 272 11.53 11.96 -13.45
N SER A 273 12.34 11.31 -14.29
CA SER A 273 13.15 10.19 -13.88
C SER A 273 14.24 10.60 -12.87
N ALA A 274 14.73 9.64 -12.09
CA ALA A 274 15.79 9.89 -11.11
C ALA A 274 17.06 10.46 -11.78
N THR A 275 17.41 10.00 -12.96
CA THR A 275 18.54 10.52 -13.74
C THR A 275 18.30 11.95 -14.18
N GLU A 276 17.10 12.32 -14.64
CA GLU A 276 16.76 13.70 -15.01
C GLU A 276 16.86 14.64 -13.82
N TYR A 277 16.31 14.26 -12.65
CA TYR A 277 16.43 15.04 -11.42
C TYR A 277 17.89 15.17 -10.95
N ASN A 278 18.66 14.08 -11.03
CA ASN A 278 20.07 14.09 -10.67
C ASN A 278 20.88 15.04 -11.58
N PHE A 279 20.56 15.12 -12.88
CA PHE A 279 21.12 16.11 -13.81
C PHE A 279 20.75 17.56 -13.45
N ALA A 280 19.61 17.77 -12.80
CA ALA A 280 19.20 19.08 -12.30
C ALA A 280 19.78 19.41 -10.91
N GLY A 281 20.69 18.58 -10.39
CA GLY A 281 21.33 18.76 -9.10
C GLY A 281 20.45 18.38 -7.90
N VAL A 282 19.47 17.51 -8.12
CA VAL A 282 18.72 16.86 -7.04
C VAL A 282 19.47 15.61 -6.60
N ASN A 283 19.77 15.51 -5.32
CA ASN A 283 20.40 14.32 -4.74
C ASN A 283 19.35 13.43 -4.08
N PHE A 284 19.36 12.14 -4.40
CA PHE A 284 18.53 11.14 -3.73
C PHE A 284 19.27 10.59 -2.52
N LYS A 285 18.61 10.53 -1.38
CA LYS A 285 19.16 10.03 -0.14
C LYS A 285 18.21 9.05 0.51
N ALA A 286 18.71 7.83 0.74
CA ALA A 286 17.96 6.86 1.54
C ALA A 286 17.85 7.33 2.99
N ARG A 287 16.71 7.06 3.59
CA ARG A 287 16.44 7.39 4.98
C ARG A 287 15.91 6.18 5.73
N ALA A 288 16.49 5.92 6.91
CA ALA A 288 16.02 4.85 7.77
C ALA A 288 14.70 5.24 8.44
N MET A 289 13.76 4.32 8.48
CA MET A 289 12.53 4.44 9.25
C MET A 289 12.81 4.27 10.74
N SER A 290 12.08 4.99 11.60
CA SER A 290 12.22 4.92 13.04
C SER A 290 10.87 5.09 13.73
N GLU A 291 10.60 4.30 14.75
CA GLU A 291 9.36 4.37 15.55
C GLU A 291 9.14 5.74 16.21
N LYS A 292 10.22 6.37 16.67
CA LYS A 292 10.20 7.70 17.31
C LYS A 292 10.48 8.84 16.33
N GLY A 293 10.72 8.52 15.05
CA GLY A 293 11.12 9.48 14.02
C GLY A 293 9.93 10.07 13.26
N LEU A 294 10.28 11.05 12.41
CA LEU A 294 9.35 11.65 11.44
C LEU A 294 9.10 10.75 10.22
N ILE A 295 9.69 9.56 10.17
CA ILE A 295 9.55 8.59 9.09
C ILE A 295 9.08 7.28 9.69
N ARG A 296 7.84 6.95 9.41
CA ARG A 296 7.16 5.77 9.94
C ARG A 296 6.90 4.70 8.90
N CYS A 297 6.77 5.09 7.64
CA CYS A 297 6.49 4.16 6.55
C CYS A 297 7.23 4.55 5.26
N ILE A 298 7.21 3.65 4.27
CA ILE A 298 7.87 3.85 2.97
C ILE A 298 7.34 5.07 2.19
N LEU A 299 6.15 5.56 2.54
CA LEU A 299 5.52 6.71 1.89
C LEU A 299 5.99 8.07 2.42
N ASP A 300 6.80 8.12 3.48
CA ASP A 300 7.27 9.36 4.10
C ASP A 300 8.41 10.02 3.31
N VAL A 301 8.13 10.37 2.06
CA VAL A 301 9.06 11.09 1.16
C VAL A 301 9.15 12.54 1.57
N LYS A 302 10.38 13.07 1.71
CA LYS A 302 10.63 14.45 2.14
C LYS A 302 11.65 15.15 1.25
N LEU A 303 11.33 16.37 0.84
CA LEU A 303 12.29 17.27 0.20
C LEU A 303 12.91 18.19 1.26
N ASP A 304 14.22 18.36 1.25
CA ASP A 304 14.92 19.28 2.15
C ASP A 304 14.52 20.74 1.89
N VAL A 305 14.77 21.61 2.87
CA VAL A 305 14.40 23.03 2.80
C VAL A 305 15.05 23.75 1.61
N GLY A 306 16.27 23.35 1.25
CA GLY A 306 16.99 23.88 0.09
C GLY A 306 16.52 23.33 -1.25
N GLY A 307 15.65 22.31 -1.26
CA GLY A 307 15.14 21.64 -2.44
C GLY A 307 16.21 20.88 -3.21
N GLY A 308 17.36 20.59 -2.59
CA GLY A 308 18.50 19.92 -3.21
C GLY A 308 18.59 18.43 -2.94
N THR A 309 17.95 17.96 -1.89
CA THR A 309 17.98 16.56 -1.49
C THR A 309 16.57 16.02 -1.32
N LEU A 310 16.25 14.97 -2.06
CA LEU A 310 15.01 14.21 -1.88
C LEU A 310 15.33 13.01 -0.99
N GLU A 311 14.83 13.06 0.23
CA GLU A 311 14.94 11.98 1.21
C GLU A 311 13.77 11.02 1.00
N VAL A 312 14.09 9.76 0.68
CA VAL A 312 13.11 8.70 0.41
C VAL A 312 13.41 7.53 1.33
N PRO A 313 12.42 6.99 2.05
CA PRO A 313 12.62 5.76 2.80
C PRO A 313 13.08 4.64 1.86
N CYS A 314 13.93 3.74 2.38
CA CYS A 314 14.40 2.60 1.60
C CYS A 314 13.23 1.68 1.27
N LEU A 315 13.02 1.40 -0.01
CA LEU A 315 12.10 0.38 -0.50
C LEU A 315 12.88 -0.91 -0.73
N ASP A 316 12.62 -1.90 0.12
CA ASP A 316 13.16 -3.25 -0.02
C ASP A 316 12.18 -4.08 -0.86
N ILE A 317 12.60 -4.47 -2.07
CA ILE A 317 11.74 -5.13 -3.05
C ILE A 317 11.97 -6.64 -2.97
N ASP A 318 10.94 -7.35 -2.58
CA ASP A 318 10.83 -8.81 -2.61
C ASP A 318 9.76 -9.27 -3.63
N SER A 319 9.49 -10.56 -3.67
CA SER A 319 8.47 -11.15 -4.54
C SER A 319 7.05 -10.65 -4.26
N GLU A 320 6.78 -10.21 -3.04
CA GLU A 320 5.44 -9.84 -2.57
C GLU A 320 5.15 -8.33 -2.69
N THR A 321 6.19 -7.52 -2.90
CA THR A 321 6.09 -6.05 -2.95
C THR A 321 5.11 -5.59 -4.01
N TRP A 322 5.17 -6.17 -5.20
CA TRP A 322 4.29 -5.79 -6.32
C TRP A 322 2.85 -6.17 -6.04
N ARG A 323 2.62 -7.38 -5.50
CA ARG A 323 1.30 -7.87 -5.11
C ARG A 323 0.64 -6.95 -4.09
N LEU A 324 1.34 -6.62 -3.00
CA LEU A 324 0.83 -5.72 -1.98
C LEU A 324 0.50 -4.34 -2.55
N LEU A 325 1.44 -3.70 -3.25
CA LEU A 325 1.23 -2.35 -3.77
C LEU A 325 0.08 -2.28 -4.79
N ARG A 326 -0.03 -3.26 -5.70
CA ARG A 326 -1.13 -3.32 -6.68
C ARG A 326 -2.49 -3.48 -6.02
N ASN A 327 -2.60 -4.35 -5.03
CA ASN A 327 -3.86 -4.57 -4.31
C ASN A 327 -4.24 -3.38 -3.42
N LEU A 328 -3.28 -2.68 -2.82
CA LEU A 328 -3.52 -1.42 -2.10
C LEU A 328 -3.99 -0.30 -3.05
N ILE A 329 -3.43 -0.22 -4.25
CA ILE A 329 -3.93 0.70 -5.29
C ILE A 329 -5.40 0.40 -5.61
N GLU A 330 -5.78 -0.87 -5.82
CA GLU A 330 -7.16 -1.24 -6.12
C GLU A 330 -8.12 -0.92 -4.95
N LEU A 331 -7.67 -1.10 -3.71
CA LEU A 331 -8.42 -0.66 -2.52
C LEU A 331 -8.71 0.85 -2.59
N GLU A 332 -7.69 1.68 -2.87
CA GLU A 332 -7.84 3.14 -2.98
C GLU A 332 -8.66 3.56 -4.20
N GLN A 333 -8.49 2.91 -5.36
CA GLN A 333 -9.25 3.24 -6.56
C GLN A 333 -10.76 3.04 -6.36
N ARG A 334 -11.15 2.09 -5.52
CA ARG A 334 -12.54 1.79 -5.22
C ARG A 334 -13.11 2.63 -4.07
N ASN A 335 -12.28 2.95 -3.08
CA ASN A 335 -12.69 3.57 -1.83
C ASN A 335 -12.04 4.94 -1.60
N ARG A 336 -11.73 5.67 -2.68
CA ARG A 336 -10.96 6.93 -2.63
C ARG A 336 -11.49 7.94 -1.60
N GLU A 337 -12.80 8.10 -1.52
CA GLU A 337 -13.44 9.06 -0.60
C GLU A 337 -13.25 8.69 0.87
N THR A 338 -13.11 7.40 1.16
CA THR A 338 -12.98 6.88 2.52
C THR A 338 -11.53 6.76 2.97
N VAL A 339 -10.65 6.21 2.10
CA VAL A 339 -9.26 5.89 2.49
C VAL A 339 -8.23 6.86 1.93
N GLY A 340 -8.62 7.71 0.97
CA GLY A 340 -7.70 8.60 0.25
C GLY A 340 -6.96 7.89 -0.89
N SER A 341 -5.83 8.47 -1.34
CA SER A 341 -5.06 7.99 -2.50
C SER A 341 -3.55 8.08 -2.27
N HIS A 342 -3.08 7.95 -1.03
CA HIS A 342 -1.68 8.17 -0.69
C HIS A 342 -0.75 7.05 -1.16
N VAL A 343 -1.21 5.80 -1.17
CA VAL A 343 -0.44 4.69 -1.75
C VAL A 343 -0.34 4.85 -3.26
N THR A 344 -1.47 5.17 -3.93
CA THR A 344 -1.48 5.46 -5.38
C THR A 344 -0.54 6.62 -5.73
N ALA A 345 -0.57 7.72 -4.97
CA ALA A 345 0.32 8.86 -5.18
C ALA A 345 1.81 8.47 -5.06
N TYR A 346 2.16 7.65 -4.07
CA TYR A 346 3.51 7.13 -3.91
C TYR A 346 3.90 6.19 -5.05
N CYS A 347 3.01 5.26 -5.44
CA CYS A 347 3.28 4.34 -6.54
C CYS A 347 3.46 5.08 -7.87
N VAL A 348 2.67 6.12 -8.14
CA VAL A 348 2.86 6.98 -9.31
C VAL A 348 4.20 7.71 -9.24
N PHE A 349 4.58 8.23 -8.07
CA PHE A 349 5.89 8.85 -7.86
C PHE A 349 7.02 7.88 -8.18
N ILE A 350 7.08 6.73 -7.50
CA ILE A 350 8.21 5.81 -7.62
C ILE A 350 8.28 5.16 -9.02
N SER A 351 7.13 4.86 -9.64
CA SER A 351 7.06 4.29 -10.99
C SER A 351 7.64 5.22 -12.07
N GLN A 352 7.44 6.53 -11.92
CA GLN A 352 7.98 7.52 -12.87
C GLN A 352 9.44 7.86 -12.58
N VAL A 353 9.82 7.89 -11.30
CA VAL A 353 11.20 8.19 -10.89
C VAL A 353 12.14 7.02 -11.19
N ALA A 354 11.68 5.77 -11.07
CA ALA A 354 12.45 4.54 -11.31
C ALA A 354 12.10 3.87 -12.66
N CYS A 355 11.77 4.65 -13.70
CA CYS A 355 11.20 4.13 -14.95
C CYS A 355 12.20 3.49 -15.90
N THR A 356 13.51 3.65 -15.69
CA THR A 356 14.57 3.06 -16.55
C THR A 356 15.59 2.29 -15.72
N THR A 357 16.32 1.38 -16.36
CA THR A 357 17.42 0.62 -15.76
C THR A 357 18.46 1.54 -15.10
N LYS A 358 18.75 2.69 -15.71
CA LYS A 358 19.71 3.68 -15.16
C LYS A 358 19.17 4.37 -13.91
N ASP A 359 17.86 4.60 -13.87
CA ASP A 359 17.21 5.18 -12.68
C ASP A 359 17.25 4.21 -11.51
N VAL A 360 16.90 2.93 -11.75
CA VAL A 360 16.98 1.87 -10.74
C VAL A 360 18.43 1.73 -10.25
N GLU A 361 19.40 1.71 -11.15
CA GLU A 361 20.82 1.65 -10.78
C GLU A 361 21.25 2.85 -9.89
N LEU A 362 20.83 4.06 -10.26
CA LEU A 362 21.10 5.27 -9.48
C LEU A 362 20.49 5.20 -8.09
N LEU A 363 19.21 4.83 -8.00
CA LEU A 363 18.47 4.73 -6.74
C LEU A 363 19.01 3.62 -5.85
N SER A 364 19.43 2.49 -6.43
CA SER A 364 20.07 1.39 -5.70
C SER A 364 21.43 1.80 -5.15
N LYS A 365 22.26 2.49 -5.94
CA LYS A 365 23.55 3.06 -5.46
C LYS A 365 23.37 4.08 -4.33
N ARG A 366 22.21 4.73 -4.25
CA ARG A 366 21.84 5.67 -3.18
C ARG A 366 21.12 4.99 -2.01
N GLY A 367 20.90 3.68 -2.07
CA GLY A 367 20.21 2.90 -1.04
C GLY A 367 18.71 3.18 -0.93
N VAL A 368 18.13 3.88 -1.90
CA VAL A 368 16.67 4.18 -1.96
C VAL A 368 15.87 2.95 -2.37
N ILE A 369 16.42 2.15 -3.26
CA ILE A 369 15.86 0.87 -3.69
C ILE A 369 16.86 -0.23 -3.35
N VAL A 370 16.39 -1.29 -2.73
CA VAL A 370 17.13 -2.55 -2.51
C VAL A 370 16.28 -3.67 -3.12
N HIS A 371 16.89 -4.56 -3.88
CA HIS A 371 16.19 -5.68 -4.48
C HIS A 371 17.08 -6.90 -4.63
N GLY A 372 16.49 -8.09 -4.52
CA GLY A 372 17.14 -9.37 -4.75
C GLY A 372 17.07 -9.87 -6.20
N HIS A 373 16.43 -9.12 -7.11
CA HIS A 373 16.33 -9.47 -8.53
C HIS A 373 17.70 -9.37 -9.21
N GLY A 374 18.03 -10.31 -10.08
CA GLY A 374 19.32 -10.36 -10.77
C GLY A 374 19.53 -9.25 -11.81
N ASN A 375 18.46 -8.53 -12.21
CA ASN A 375 18.51 -7.55 -13.28
C ASN A 375 17.70 -6.28 -12.93
N ASN A 376 18.35 -5.10 -13.01
CA ASN A 376 17.70 -3.79 -12.85
C ASN A 376 16.64 -3.49 -13.94
N GLU A 377 16.73 -4.11 -15.11
CA GLU A 377 15.77 -3.94 -16.19
C GLU A 377 14.40 -4.54 -15.83
N GLU A 378 14.40 -5.70 -15.20
CA GLU A 378 13.18 -6.35 -14.70
C GLU A 378 12.48 -5.48 -13.64
N VAL A 379 13.24 -4.96 -12.69
CA VAL A 379 12.72 -4.05 -11.65
C VAL A 379 12.15 -2.77 -12.28
N ALA A 380 12.83 -2.17 -13.24
CA ALA A 380 12.34 -0.99 -13.96
C ALA A 380 11.03 -1.29 -14.72
N LYS A 381 10.91 -2.47 -15.33
CA LYS A 381 9.68 -2.93 -15.99
C LYS A 381 8.53 -3.09 -14.98
N CYS A 382 8.78 -3.71 -13.83
CA CYS A 382 7.78 -3.84 -12.78
C CYS A 382 7.27 -2.48 -12.29
N PHE A 383 8.14 -1.49 -12.12
CA PHE A 383 7.74 -0.12 -11.80
C PHE A 383 6.91 0.52 -12.91
N ALA A 384 7.29 0.36 -14.18
CA ALA A 384 6.52 0.89 -15.31
C ALA A 384 5.13 0.25 -15.42
N ASP A 385 5.00 -1.00 -15.02
CA ASP A 385 3.74 -1.76 -15.04
C ASP A 385 2.87 -1.53 -13.80
N LEU A 386 3.45 -1.03 -12.70
CA LEU A 386 2.77 -0.89 -11.40
C LEU A 386 1.50 -0.02 -11.47
N CYS A 387 1.55 1.05 -12.25
CA CYS A 387 0.48 2.04 -12.33
C CYS A 387 -0.31 1.98 -13.65
N LYS A 388 -0.23 0.87 -14.41
CA LYS A 388 -1.03 0.71 -15.64
C LYS A 388 -2.52 0.55 -15.31
N GLY A 389 -3.35 1.28 -16.03
CA GLY A 389 -4.82 1.20 -15.91
C GLY A 389 -5.42 1.93 -14.72
N ILE A 390 -4.63 2.63 -13.89
CA ILE A 390 -5.14 3.42 -12.76
C ILE A 390 -5.58 4.82 -13.20
N GLN A 391 -6.57 5.35 -12.47
CA GLN A 391 -7.03 6.75 -12.62
C GLN A 391 -6.44 7.58 -11.48
N PHE A 392 -5.58 8.54 -11.83
CA PHE A 392 -4.94 9.41 -10.87
C PHE A 392 -4.73 10.80 -11.47
N ASP A 393 -5.16 11.84 -10.74
CA ASP A 393 -4.88 13.22 -11.10
C ASP A 393 -3.71 13.75 -10.26
N PRO A 394 -2.53 13.98 -10.86
CA PRO A 394 -1.37 14.45 -10.13
C PRO A 394 -1.51 15.90 -9.62
N ASP A 395 -2.41 16.69 -10.19
CA ASP A 395 -2.64 18.08 -9.79
C ASP A 395 -3.70 18.25 -8.69
N ASP A 396 -4.50 17.23 -8.41
CA ASP A 396 -5.49 17.27 -7.34
C ASP A 396 -4.81 17.17 -5.96
N PRO A 397 -4.87 18.22 -5.12
CA PRO A 397 -4.25 18.20 -3.80
C PRO A 397 -4.92 17.23 -2.83
N SER A 398 -6.17 16.84 -3.08
CA SER A 398 -6.88 15.85 -2.27
C SER A 398 -6.38 14.43 -2.54
N CYS A 399 -5.85 14.17 -3.73
CA CYS A 399 -5.37 12.86 -4.17
C CYS A 399 -3.86 12.69 -4.06
N ASN A 400 -3.10 13.79 -4.19
CA ASN A 400 -1.64 13.76 -4.29
C ASN A 400 -0.97 14.54 -3.16
N TYR A 401 -0.64 13.87 -2.06
CA TYR A 401 0.10 14.48 -0.95
C TYR A 401 1.54 14.91 -1.33
N LEU A 402 2.11 14.36 -2.41
CA LEU A 402 3.43 14.71 -2.93
C LEU A 402 3.42 15.85 -3.95
N ARG A 403 2.25 16.43 -4.26
CA ARG A 403 2.07 17.48 -5.27
C ARG A 403 3.03 18.67 -5.06
N GLU A 404 3.11 19.19 -3.86
CA GLU A 404 3.98 20.32 -3.54
C GLU A 404 5.47 19.98 -3.66
N THR A 405 5.85 18.74 -3.33
CA THR A 405 7.20 18.23 -3.55
C THR A 405 7.53 18.18 -5.04
N CYS A 406 6.62 17.69 -5.86
CA CYS A 406 6.78 17.63 -7.30
C CYS A 406 6.94 19.04 -7.92
N LYS A 407 6.09 20.00 -7.53
CA LYS A 407 6.19 21.40 -7.98
C LYS A 407 7.55 22.03 -7.66
N LYS A 408 8.03 21.84 -6.43
CA LYS A 408 9.34 22.34 -6.01
C LYS A 408 10.49 21.73 -6.83
N LEU A 409 10.43 20.43 -7.10
CA LEU A 409 11.40 19.73 -7.92
C LEU A 409 11.36 20.19 -9.39
N GLU A 410 10.15 20.37 -9.95
CA GLU A 410 9.99 20.86 -11.32
C GLU A 410 10.50 22.29 -11.47
N LYS A 411 10.20 23.19 -10.52
CA LYS A 411 10.75 24.55 -10.47
C LYS A 411 12.28 24.55 -10.41
N ARG A 412 12.88 23.59 -9.67
CA ARG A 412 14.33 23.43 -9.62
C ARG A 412 14.88 22.93 -10.95
N PHE A 413 14.22 21.95 -11.57
CA PHE A 413 14.61 21.43 -12.87
C PHE A 413 14.58 22.48 -13.98
N GLN A 414 13.60 23.40 -13.95
CA GLN A 414 13.47 24.49 -14.91
C GLN A 414 14.50 25.62 -14.70
N SER A 415 15.20 25.64 -13.56
CA SER A 415 16.21 26.68 -13.24
C SER A 415 17.50 26.47 -14.04
N TYR A 416 17.69 27.24 -15.11
CA TYR A 416 18.83 27.17 -16.03
C TYR A 416 20.22 27.17 -15.35
N PRO A 417 20.55 28.07 -14.40
CA PRO A 417 21.90 28.14 -13.85
C PRO A 417 22.26 26.91 -13.03
N ARG A 418 21.29 26.34 -12.29
CA ARG A 418 21.53 25.14 -11.47
C ARG A 418 21.77 23.90 -12.31
N ARG A 419 21.07 23.78 -13.43
CA ARG A 419 21.22 22.69 -14.39
C ARG A 419 22.61 22.73 -15.05
N TRP A 420 23.12 23.89 -15.37
CA TRP A 420 24.47 24.11 -15.92
C TRP A 420 25.57 23.74 -14.91
N ILE A 421 25.42 24.18 -13.67
CA ILE A 421 26.37 23.89 -12.58
C ILE A 421 26.38 22.38 -12.27
N ALA A 422 25.20 21.73 -12.20
CA ALA A 422 25.11 20.30 -11.97
C ALA A 422 25.72 19.48 -13.11
N TRP A 423 25.47 19.88 -14.37
CA TRP A 423 26.12 19.28 -15.54
C TRP A 423 27.64 19.44 -15.52
N LEU A 424 28.13 20.63 -15.16
CA LEU A 424 29.56 20.91 -15.03
C LEU A 424 30.20 20.03 -13.93
N MET A 425 29.55 19.94 -12.78
CA MET A 425 30.03 19.09 -11.67
C MET A 425 30.06 17.61 -12.04
N GLN A 426 29.02 17.09 -12.70
CA GLN A 426 28.96 15.68 -13.06
C GLN A 426 29.93 15.30 -14.18
N ARG A 427 30.18 16.21 -15.14
CA ARG A 427 31.02 15.92 -16.30
C ARG A 427 32.49 16.18 -16.05
N TYR A 428 32.84 17.26 -15.34
CA TYR A 428 34.22 17.68 -15.16
C TYR A 428 34.81 17.32 -13.79
N LEU A 429 34.07 17.44 -12.70
CA LEU A 429 34.58 17.16 -11.36
C LEU A 429 34.60 15.66 -11.00
N ARG A 430 33.91 14.81 -11.75
CA ARG A 430 33.92 13.36 -11.56
C ARG A 430 35.24 12.72 -12.02
N ASN A 431 35.94 13.36 -12.97
CA ASN A 431 37.23 12.92 -13.43
C ASN A 431 38.29 13.89 -12.88
N PRO A 432 39.21 13.45 -11.98
CA PRO A 432 40.19 14.33 -11.34
C PRO A 432 41.08 15.05 -12.36
N TRP A 433 41.42 14.43 -13.48
CA TRP A 433 42.23 15.05 -14.54
C TRP A 433 41.50 16.18 -15.28
N LEU A 434 40.20 16.02 -15.51
CA LEU A 434 39.38 17.07 -16.12
C LEU A 434 39.13 18.23 -15.15
N ALA A 435 39.02 17.95 -13.84
CA ALA A 435 38.88 18.98 -12.81
C ALA A 435 40.19 19.84 -12.73
N VAL A 436 41.35 19.19 -12.75
CA VAL A 436 42.65 19.88 -12.77
C VAL A 436 42.82 20.70 -14.06
N GLY A 437 42.46 20.16 -15.22
CA GLY A 437 42.47 20.89 -16.48
C GLY A 437 41.55 22.12 -16.50
N LEU A 438 40.33 22.01 -15.95
CA LEU A 438 39.42 23.14 -15.82
C LEU A 438 39.94 24.22 -14.89
N LEU A 439 40.55 23.83 -13.75
CA LEU A 439 41.16 24.74 -12.81
C LEU A 439 42.33 25.50 -13.45
N ALA A 440 43.23 24.79 -14.18
CA ALA A 440 44.34 25.36 -14.89
C ALA A 440 43.89 26.35 -15.96
N ALA A 441 42.85 26.01 -16.72
CA ALA A 441 42.26 26.91 -17.73
C ALA A 441 41.64 28.16 -17.07
N ALA A 442 40.96 28.04 -15.96
CA ALA A 442 40.38 29.18 -15.22
C ALA A 442 41.49 30.11 -14.69
N ILE A 443 42.57 29.57 -14.11
CA ILE A 443 43.70 30.33 -13.65
C ILE A 443 44.38 31.05 -14.83
N GLY A 444 44.60 30.37 -15.96
CA GLY A 444 45.16 30.94 -17.18
C GLY A 444 44.32 32.11 -17.71
N LEU A 445 43.01 31.99 -17.70
CA LEU A 445 42.08 33.07 -18.13
C LEU A 445 42.17 34.28 -17.21
N VAL A 446 42.24 34.09 -15.89
CA VAL A 446 42.38 35.16 -14.91
C VAL A 446 43.73 35.89 -15.11
N LEU A 447 44.82 35.13 -15.29
CA LEU A 447 46.14 35.72 -15.54
C LEU A 447 46.15 36.52 -16.87
N ALA A 448 45.55 36.01 -17.92
CA ALA A 448 45.42 36.70 -19.20
C ALA A 448 44.61 38.02 -19.06
N LEU A 449 43.52 38.01 -18.29
CA LEU A 449 42.74 39.22 -17.99
C LEU A 449 43.57 40.25 -17.21
N ILE A 450 44.29 39.82 -16.19
CA ILE A 450 45.19 40.70 -15.41
C ILE A 450 46.24 41.30 -16.31
N GLN A 451 46.91 40.49 -17.16
CA GLN A 451 47.92 40.93 -18.12
C GLN A 451 47.34 41.96 -19.09
N THR A 452 46.14 41.73 -19.61
CA THR A 452 45.48 42.68 -20.51
C THR A 452 45.20 44.00 -19.81
N VAL A 453 44.65 43.97 -18.58
CA VAL A 453 44.41 45.20 -17.80
C VAL A 453 45.68 45.97 -17.53
N TYR A 454 46.75 45.27 -17.12
CA TYR A 454 48.05 45.94 -16.91
C TYR A 454 48.62 46.51 -18.18
N SER A 455 48.52 45.86 -19.32
CA SER A 455 48.98 46.34 -20.62
C SER A 455 48.24 47.63 -21.04
N VAL A 456 46.90 47.65 -20.84
CA VAL A 456 46.06 48.83 -21.12
C VAL A 456 46.43 49.99 -20.19
N LEU A 457 46.59 49.74 -18.89
CA LEU A 457 46.97 50.74 -17.92
C LEU A 457 48.36 51.33 -18.19
N CYS A 458 49.35 50.54 -18.63
CA CYS A 458 50.67 51.00 -19.02
C CYS A 458 50.60 51.85 -20.29
N TYR A 459 49.73 51.51 -21.25
CA TYR A 459 49.54 52.33 -22.47
C TYR A 459 48.93 53.70 -22.20
N TYR A 460 48.04 53.85 -21.25
CA TYR A 460 47.43 55.12 -20.85
C TYR A 460 48.30 55.97 -19.92
N LYS A 461 49.38 55.39 -19.39
CA LYS A 461 50.35 56.12 -18.54
C LYS A 461 51.59 56.66 -19.28
N GLN A 462 51.77 56.32 -20.54
CA GLN A 462 52.70 56.94 -21.46
C GLN A 462 51.99 58.07 -22.23
#